data_dedfccee057b3de3c767792a5f79f73c
#
_entry.id   dedfccee057b3de3c767792a5f79f73c
#
_cell.length_a   1.000
_cell.length_b   1.000
_cell.length_c   1.000
_cell.angle_alpha   90.00
_cell.angle_beta   90.00
_cell.angle_gamma   90.00
#
_symmetry.space_group_name_H-M   'P 1'
#
loop_
_entity.id
_entity.type
_entity.pdbx_description
1 polymer ?
#
loop_
_entity_poly.entity_id
_entity_poly.type
_entity_poly.pdbx_seq_one_letter_code
_entity_poly.pdbx_strand_id
1 'polypeptide(L)'
;VETSGQIENLDNKKIGWGIKRNDNHNQPDLGSVNKQIIDEENGIAMGNKDSKKVYLTFDEGYEAGYTEKILEVLKQNNVKATFFITAHYMNTKPELVKKMIDEGHIIGNHTVNHKSMPTLTLEQIKTEVMNLHTAVYEKFGYEMKYIRPPKGEYSRRTVEYCNTLGYTTVMWSFAYDDWNENKQGREEYAKKKIIDYIHN
;
A
#
# COMPACT_ATOMS: atom_id res chain seq x y z
N VAL A 1 15.25 12.90 14.51
CA VAL A 1 15.29 12.56 13.07
C VAL A 1 16.69 12.10 12.74
N GLU A 2 16.84 10.86 12.29
CA GLU A 2 18.15 10.31 11.90
C GLU A 2 18.73 11.06 10.69
N THR A 3 20.03 11.22 10.65
CA THR A 3 20.71 11.84 9.51
C THR A 3 20.81 10.85 8.33
N SER A 4 20.94 11.34 7.11
CA SER A 4 21.08 10.49 5.92
C SER A 4 22.22 9.46 6.07
N GLY A 5 23.34 9.82 6.72
CA GLY A 5 24.45 8.90 6.97
C GLY A 5 24.11 7.80 7.98
N GLN A 6 23.24 8.05 8.95
CA GLN A 6 22.77 7.02 9.88
C GLN A 6 21.83 6.04 9.16
N ILE A 7 20.93 6.54 8.32
CA ILE A 7 20.01 5.72 7.55
C ILE A 7 20.73 4.81 6.55
N GLU A 8 21.80 5.28 5.90
CA GLU A 8 22.58 4.45 4.98
C GLU A 8 23.22 3.23 5.65
N ASN A 9 23.50 3.32 6.95
CA ASN A 9 24.07 2.22 7.73
C ASN A 9 23.04 1.23 8.28
N LEU A 10 21.75 1.48 8.09
CA LEU A 10 20.70 0.55 8.51
C LEU A 10 20.69 -0.70 7.63
N ASP A 11 20.16 -1.81 8.20
CA ASP A 11 20.02 -3.07 7.47
C ASP A 11 19.15 -2.88 6.22
N ASN A 12 19.77 -3.15 5.08
CA ASN A 12 19.11 -3.10 3.77
C ASN A 12 18.86 -4.49 3.18
N LYS A 13 18.91 -5.52 3.99
CA LYS A 13 18.53 -6.86 3.54
C LYS A 13 17.08 -6.83 3.07
N LYS A 14 16.87 -7.21 1.80
CA LYS A 14 15.54 -7.28 1.22
C LYS A 14 14.68 -8.30 1.96
N ILE A 15 13.50 -7.86 2.35
CA ILE A 15 12.44 -8.67 2.95
C ILE A 15 11.25 -8.63 1.99
N GLY A 16 10.66 -9.78 1.71
CA GLY A 16 9.37 -9.88 1.04
C GLY A 16 8.26 -9.94 2.09
N TRP A 17 7.26 -9.08 1.97
CA TRP A 17 6.11 -9.12 2.85
C TRP A 17 5.33 -10.42 2.69
N GLY A 18 5.09 -11.10 3.76
CA GLY A 18 4.29 -12.31 3.83
C GLY A 18 3.60 -12.41 5.19
N ILE A 19 2.46 -13.04 5.20
CA ILE A 19 1.64 -13.26 6.39
C ILE A 19 1.24 -14.73 6.47
N LYS A 20 1.15 -15.26 7.70
CA LYS A 20 0.54 -16.55 7.94
C LYS A 20 -0.89 -16.34 8.44
N ARG A 21 -1.86 -16.77 7.64
CA ARG A 21 -3.27 -16.68 8.00
C ARG A 21 -3.59 -17.54 9.21
N ASN A 22 -4.48 -17.05 10.04
CA ASN A 22 -5.05 -17.80 11.16
C ASN A 22 -6.53 -18.10 10.89
N ASP A 23 -7.04 -19.15 11.52
CA ASP A 23 -8.44 -19.53 11.45
C ASP A 23 -9.32 -18.68 12.40
N ASN A 24 -10.62 -18.85 12.28
CA ASN A 24 -11.63 -18.25 13.18
C ASN A 24 -11.55 -16.72 13.24
N HIS A 25 -11.25 -16.06 12.12
CA HIS A 25 -11.17 -14.60 11.99
C HIS A 25 -10.14 -13.93 12.93
N ASN A 26 -9.18 -14.69 13.40
CA ASN A 26 -8.05 -14.14 14.14
C ASN A 26 -7.11 -13.38 13.20
N GLN A 27 -6.50 -12.31 13.71
CA GLN A 27 -5.48 -11.60 12.97
C GLN A 27 -4.34 -12.53 12.55
N PRO A 28 -3.76 -12.36 11.35
CA PRO A 28 -2.67 -13.20 10.88
C PRO A 28 -1.39 -12.97 11.67
N ASP A 29 -0.50 -13.95 11.63
CA ASP A 29 0.85 -13.80 12.11
C ASP A 29 1.71 -13.12 11.04
N LEU A 30 2.31 -11.99 11.38
CA LEU A 30 3.22 -11.24 10.52
C LEU A 30 4.64 -11.83 10.50
N GLY A 31 4.95 -12.74 11.41
CA GLY A 31 6.32 -13.16 11.70
C GLY A 31 7.11 -12.10 12.49
N SER A 32 8.10 -12.54 13.26
CA SER A 32 8.83 -11.68 14.20
C SER A 32 9.53 -10.51 13.52
N VAL A 33 10.19 -10.74 12.38
CA VAL A 33 10.96 -9.71 11.65
C VAL A 33 10.03 -8.63 11.08
N ASN A 34 8.95 -9.03 10.40
CA ASN A 34 8.00 -8.06 9.85
C ASN A 34 7.35 -7.24 10.97
N LYS A 35 6.90 -7.92 12.03
CA LYS A 35 6.27 -7.26 13.17
C LYS A 35 7.22 -6.27 13.83
N GLN A 36 8.47 -6.66 14.07
CA GLN A 36 9.46 -5.80 14.67
C GLN A 36 9.68 -4.51 13.85
N ILE A 37 9.93 -4.64 12.54
CA ILE A 37 10.19 -3.46 11.68
C ILE A 37 8.96 -2.56 11.63
N ILE A 38 7.77 -3.11 11.44
CA ILE A 38 6.54 -2.32 11.37
C ILE A 38 6.28 -1.58 12.69
N ASP A 39 6.45 -2.25 13.83
CA ASP A 39 6.22 -1.64 15.14
C ASP A 39 7.27 -0.54 15.47
N GLU A 40 8.55 -0.80 15.21
CA GLU A 40 9.64 0.15 15.49
C GLU A 40 9.61 1.37 14.57
N GLU A 41 9.23 1.19 13.31
CA GLU A 41 9.20 2.26 12.31
C GLU A 41 7.80 2.88 12.13
N ASN A 42 6.89 2.67 13.07
CA ASN A 42 5.52 3.21 13.05
C ASN A 42 4.73 2.87 11.77
N GLY A 43 4.98 1.72 11.18
CA GLY A 43 4.24 1.23 10.02
C GLY A 43 2.86 0.69 10.41
N ILE A 44 2.02 0.48 9.41
CA ILE A 44 0.66 -0.04 9.59
C ILE A 44 0.54 -1.34 8.79
N ALA A 45 0.09 -2.41 9.41
CA ALA A 45 -0.22 -3.66 8.74
C ALA A 45 -1.58 -4.24 9.14
N MET A 46 -2.05 -3.93 10.33
CA MET A 46 -3.30 -4.42 10.88
C MET A 46 -4.02 -3.32 11.66
N GLY A 47 -5.35 -3.43 11.73
CA GLY A 47 -6.17 -2.61 12.59
C GLY A 47 -6.15 -3.09 14.06
N ASN A 48 -6.91 -2.40 14.90
CA ASN A 48 -7.12 -2.83 16.27
C ASN A 48 -8.03 -4.06 16.32
N LYS A 49 -7.53 -5.16 16.86
CA LYS A 49 -8.25 -6.44 17.00
C LYS A 49 -9.57 -6.37 17.79
N ASP A 50 -9.71 -5.37 18.63
CA ASP A 50 -10.89 -5.17 19.47
C ASP A 50 -11.96 -4.30 18.79
N SER A 51 -11.70 -3.85 17.57
CA SER A 51 -12.63 -3.09 16.75
C SER A 51 -13.13 -3.92 15.57
N LYS A 52 -14.44 -3.87 15.30
CA LYS A 52 -15.04 -4.54 14.12
C LYS A 52 -14.88 -3.67 12.87
N LYS A 53 -13.62 -3.36 12.49
CA LYS A 53 -13.31 -2.50 11.34
C LYS A 53 -12.38 -3.22 10.39
N VAL A 54 -12.69 -3.11 9.09
CA VAL A 54 -11.84 -3.57 7.99
C VAL A 54 -11.46 -2.36 7.16
N TYR A 55 -10.20 -2.29 6.75
CA TYR A 55 -9.67 -1.23 5.91
C TYR A 55 -9.40 -1.78 4.52
N LEU A 56 -10.13 -1.27 3.53
CA LEU A 56 -9.94 -1.67 2.13
C LEU A 56 -8.79 -0.87 1.51
N THR A 57 -7.87 -1.56 0.88
CA THR A 57 -6.76 -0.95 0.15
C THR A 57 -6.62 -1.58 -1.23
N PHE A 58 -6.27 -0.77 -2.22
CA PHE A 58 -6.07 -1.17 -3.60
C PHE A 58 -4.72 -0.67 -4.09
N ASP A 59 -3.98 -1.50 -4.80
CA ASP A 59 -2.71 -1.13 -5.43
C ASP A 59 -2.94 -0.94 -6.94
N GLU A 60 -2.81 0.30 -7.41
CA GLU A 60 -3.17 0.71 -8.77
C GLU A 60 -1.92 0.96 -9.62
N GLY A 61 -1.48 -0.08 -10.30
CA GLY A 61 -0.37 0.01 -11.26
C GLY A 61 -0.83 0.44 -12.65
N TYR A 62 -1.96 -0.10 -13.10
CA TYR A 62 -2.61 0.20 -14.39
C TYR A 62 -4.13 -0.02 -14.26
N GLU A 63 -4.90 0.57 -15.17
CA GLU A 63 -6.36 0.43 -15.19
C GLU A 63 -6.79 -0.74 -16.08
N ALA A 64 -7.45 -1.72 -15.49
CA ALA A 64 -7.99 -2.89 -16.18
C ALA A 64 -9.51 -2.80 -16.47
N GLY A 65 -10.12 -1.64 -16.26
CA GLY A 65 -11.55 -1.41 -16.50
C GLY A 65 -12.46 -1.70 -15.32
N TYR A 66 -11.89 -1.84 -14.12
CA TYR A 66 -12.65 -2.19 -12.90
C TYR A 66 -12.80 -1.04 -11.91
N THR A 67 -11.87 -0.08 -11.89
CA THR A 67 -11.82 0.94 -10.85
C THR A 67 -13.09 1.79 -10.78
N GLU A 68 -13.67 2.16 -11.89
CA GLU A 68 -14.91 2.94 -11.89
C GLU A 68 -16.07 2.20 -11.21
N LYS A 69 -16.22 0.90 -11.49
CA LYS A 69 -17.23 0.04 -10.85
C LYS A 69 -16.96 -0.13 -9.36
N ILE A 70 -15.69 -0.25 -8.95
CA ILE A 70 -15.29 -0.32 -7.55
C ILE A 70 -15.70 0.97 -6.83
N LEU A 71 -15.41 2.14 -7.40
CA LEU A 71 -15.78 3.44 -6.83
C LEU A 71 -17.31 3.58 -6.69
N GLU A 72 -18.08 3.13 -7.68
CA GLU A 72 -19.53 3.12 -7.60
C GLU A 72 -20.05 2.27 -6.42
N VAL A 73 -19.50 1.06 -6.25
CA VAL A 73 -19.90 0.17 -5.14
C VAL A 73 -19.49 0.77 -3.79
N LEU A 74 -18.30 1.33 -3.67
CA LEU A 74 -17.84 2.01 -2.46
C LEU A 74 -18.78 3.19 -2.10
N LYS A 75 -19.14 3.99 -3.09
CA LYS A 75 -20.06 5.13 -2.93
C LYS A 75 -21.46 4.68 -2.50
N GLN A 76 -22.04 3.68 -3.17
CA GLN A 76 -23.36 3.13 -2.84
C GLN A 76 -23.45 2.61 -1.40
N ASN A 77 -22.33 2.09 -0.87
CA ASN A 77 -22.24 1.55 0.48
C ASN A 77 -21.67 2.54 1.50
N ASN A 78 -21.39 3.79 1.10
CA ASN A 78 -20.74 4.81 1.93
C ASN A 78 -19.44 4.34 2.58
N VAL A 79 -18.62 3.58 1.82
CA VAL A 79 -17.34 3.04 2.25
C VAL A 79 -16.21 3.87 1.65
N LYS A 80 -15.20 4.19 2.46
CA LYS A 80 -13.95 4.80 2.00
C LYS A 80 -12.84 3.76 1.97
N ALA A 81 -11.91 3.92 1.02
CA ALA A 81 -10.78 3.04 0.81
C ALA A 81 -9.50 3.85 0.62
N THR A 82 -8.36 3.16 0.61
CA THR A 82 -7.06 3.73 0.25
C THR A 82 -6.62 3.13 -1.08
N PHE A 83 -6.22 3.99 -2.02
CA PHE A 83 -5.69 3.61 -3.32
C PHE A 83 -4.20 3.99 -3.39
N PHE A 84 -3.32 3.02 -3.47
CA PHE A 84 -1.89 3.23 -3.67
C PHE A 84 -1.60 3.28 -5.16
N ILE A 85 -1.37 4.46 -5.69
CA ILE A 85 -1.22 4.69 -7.14
C ILE A 85 0.23 4.82 -7.55
N THR A 86 0.55 4.34 -8.75
CA THR A 86 1.83 4.61 -9.43
C THR A 86 1.75 5.87 -10.29
N ALA A 87 2.90 6.38 -10.74
CA ALA A 87 2.90 7.51 -11.68
C ALA A 87 2.27 7.11 -13.02
N HIS A 88 2.40 5.87 -13.45
CA HIS A 88 1.73 5.39 -14.66
C HIS A 88 0.21 5.51 -14.53
N TYR A 89 -0.37 5.03 -13.41
CA TYR A 89 -1.80 5.13 -13.17
C TYR A 89 -2.28 6.59 -13.15
N MET A 90 -1.59 7.45 -12.38
CA MET A 90 -1.90 8.87 -12.29
C MET A 90 -1.87 9.56 -13.67
N ASN A 91 -0.89 9.24 -14.51
CA ASN A 91 -0.72 9.87 -15.82
C ASN A 91 -1.74 9.38 -16.86
N THR A 92 -2.14 8.10 -16.79
CA THR A 92 -3.06 7.49 -17.76
C THR A 92 -4.53 7.62 -17.36
N LYS A 93 -4.81 7.79 -16.05
CA LYS A 93 -6.16 7.84 -15.48
C LYS A 93 -6.35 8.97 -14.45
N PRO A 94 -5.92 10.20 -14.78
CA PRO A 94 -6.04 11.32 -13.84
C PRO A 94 -7.47 11.61 -13.41
N GLU A 95 -8.44 11.34 -14.29
CA GLU A 95 -9.87 11.51 -13.99
C GLU A 95 -10.34 10.57 -12.88
N LEU A 96 -9.83 9.33 -12.84
CA LEU A 96 -10.16 8.38 -11.76
C LEU A 96 -9.48 8.76 -10.45
N VAL A 97 -8.22 9.23 -10.48
CA VAL A 97 -7.55 9.74 -9.29
C VAL A 97 -8.30 10.94 -8.71
N LYS A 98 -8.74 11.88 -9.58
CA LYS A 98 -9.56 13.00 -9.14
C LYS A 98 -10.88 12.53 -8.50
N LYS A 99 -11.56 11.58 -9.13
CA LYS A 99 -12.81 11.00 -8.61
C LYS A 99 -12.60 10.34 -7.24
N MET A 100 -11.50 9.59 -7.05
CA MET A 100 -11.14 9.03 -5.74
C MET A 100 -11.01 10.12 -4.67
N ILE A 101 -10.30 11.22 -4.98
CA ILE A 101 -10.10 12.34 -4.06
C ILE A 101 -11.44 13.02 -3.75
N ASP A 102 -12.23 13.37 -4.77
CA ASP A 102 -13.52 14.04 -4.64
C ASP A 102 -14.52 13.21 -3.84
N GLU A 103 -14.46 11.91 -3.94
CA GLU A 103 -15.29 10.97 -3.18
C GLU A 103 -14.75 10.68 -1.77
N GLY A 104 -13.63 11.30 -1.38
CA GLY A 104 -13.07 11.23 -0.03
C GLY A 104 -12.30 9.95 0.28
N HIS A 105 -11.77 9.29 -0.74
CA HIS A 105 -10.82 8.19 -0.56
C HIS A 105 -9.41 8.72 -0.27
N ILE A 106 -8.57 7.87 0.31
CA ILE A 106 -7.16 8.19 0.57
C ILE A 106 -6.35 7.78 -0.66
N ILE A 107 -5.49 8.68 -1.14
CA ILE A 107 -4.49 8.37 -2.15
C ILE A 107 -3.15 8.14 -1.45
N GLY A 108 -2.58 6.98 -1.66
CA GLY A 108 -1.26 6.60 -1.20
C GLY A 108 -0.25 6.51 -2.35
N ASN A 109 1.02 6.57 -2.00
CA ASN A 109 2.14 6.50 -2.92
C ASN A 109 2.53 5.04 -3.19
N HIS A 110 2.61 4.64 -4.46
CA HIS A 110 3.11 3.31 -4.86
C HIS A 110 4.33 3.42 -5.79
N THR A 111 5.04 4.54 -5.69
CA THR A 111 6.24 4.97 -6.42
C THR A 111 6.02 5.27 -7.90
N VAL A 112 7.03 5.86 -8.53
CA VAL A 112 6.96 6.21 -9.96
C VAL A 112 6.98 4.97 -10.85
N ASN A 113 7.97 4.09 -10.67
CA ASN A 113 8.28 2.99 -11.58
C ASN A 113 8.05 1.60 -10.98
N HIS A 114 7.45 1.50 -9.80
CA HIS A 114 7.17 0.22 -9.13
C HIS A 114 8.42 -0.67 -8.95
N LYS A 115 9.58 -0.06 -8.65
CA LYS A 115 10.84 -0.77 -8.43
C LYS A 115 10.95 -1.32 -7.01
N SER A 116 11.68 -2.43 -6.85
CA SER A 116 12.03 -2.96 -5.54
C SER A 116 12.90 -1.96 -4.78
N MET A 117 12.37 -1.33 -3.74
CA MET A 117 13.05 -0.23 -3.03
C MET A 117 14.38 -0.64 -2.39
N PRO A 118 14.57 -1.85 -1.81
CA PRO A 118 15.85 -2.26 -1.26
C PRO A 118 17.00 -2.36 -2.29
N THR A 119 16.67 -2.37 -3.59
CA THR A 119 17.68 -2.39 -4.66
C THR A 119 18.15 -0.99 -5.08
N LEU A 120 17.56 0.05 -4.50
CA LEU A 120 17.81 1.44 -4.85
C LEU A 120 18.71 2.13 -3.83
N THR A 121 19.41 3.17 -4.28
CA THR A 121 20.07 4.12 -3.38
C THR A 121 19.02 5.01 -2.70
N LEU A 122 19.37 5.68 -1.59
CA LEU A 122 18.47 6.61 -0.93
C LEU A 122 18.00 7.72 -1.87
N GLU A 123 18.88 8.25 -2.70
CA GLU A 123 18.53 9.29 -3.69
C GLU A 123 17.55 8.77 -4.76
N GLN A 124 17.72 7.53 -5.20
CA GLN A 124 16.78 6.89 -6.11
C GLN A 124 15.42 6.65 -5.45
N ILE A 125 15.40 6.24 -4.18
CA ILE A 125 14.16 6.10 -3.41
C ILE A 125 13.45 7.44 -3.30
N LYS A 126 14.20 8.51 -2.96
CA LYS A 126 13.64 9.87 -2.92
C LYS A 126 13.02 10.27 -4.25
N THR A 127 13.71 10.01 -5.35
CA THR A 127 13.20 10.28 -6.70
C THR A 127 11.92 9.49 -6.99
N GLU A 128 11.89 8.19 -6.70
CA GLU A 128 10.71 7.32 -6.89
C GLU A 128 9.50 7.77 -6.04
N VAL A 129 9.73 8.28 -4.85
CA VAL A 129 8.66 8.68 -3.93
C VAL A 129 8.25 10.12 -4.17
N MET A 130 9.20 11.07 -4.19
CA MET A 130 8.88 12.49 -4.20
C MET A 130 8.46 13.03 -5.56
N ASN A 131 8.91 12.43 -6.67
CA ASN A 131 8.41 12.84 -7.99
C ASN A 131 6.92 12.54 -8.14
N LEU A 132 6.45 11.40 -7.66
CA LEU A 132 5.01 11.11 -7.66
C LEU A 132 4.27 12.01 -6.67
N HIS A 133 4.83 12.25 -5.47
CA HIS A 133 4.26 13.17 -4.49
C HIS A 133 4.02 14.55 -5.09
N THR A 134 5.07 15.13 -5.68
CA THR A 134 5.02 16.47 -6.29
C THR A 134 4.00 16.51 -7.43
N ALA A 135 4.00 15.50 -8.31
CA ALA A 135 3.07 15.45 -9.43
C ALA A 135 1.60 15.36 -9.00
N VAL A 136 1.29 14.59 -7.95
CA VAL A 136 -0.06 14.52 -7.38
C VAL A 136 -0.45 15.84 -6.71
N TYR A 137 0.48 16.45 -5.96
CA TYR A 137 0.23 17.73 -5.31
C TYR A 137 0.00 18.87 -6.33
N GLU A 138 0.85 18.97 -7.35
CA GLU A 138 0.72 19.99 -8.39
C GLU A 138 -0.59 19.86 -9.19
N LYS A 139 -1.00 18.60 -9.46
CA LYS A 139 -2.18 18.33 -10.29
C LYS A 139 -3.50 18.45 -9.53
N PHE A 140 -3.53 18.00 -8.27
CA PHE A 140 -4.79 17.85 -7.51
C PHE A 140 -4.82 18.63 -6.19
N GLY A 141 -3.72 19.27 -5.75
CA GLY A 141 -3.61 19.89 -4.44
C GLY A 141 -3.66 18.89 -3.29
N TYR A 142 -3.40 17.60 -3.57
CA TYR A 142 -3.52 16.51 -2.60
C TYR A 142 -2.15 16.09 -2.06
N GLU A 143 -1.99 16.09 -0.74
CA GLU A 143 -0.78 15.68 -0.05
C GLU A 143 -0.87 14.21 0.38
N MET A 144 -0.06 13.35 -0.22
CA MET A 144 0.00 11.93 0.15
C MET A 144 0.81 11.74 1.43
N LYS A 145 0.33 10.88 2.33
CA LYS A 145 0.96 10.58 3.64
C LYS A 145 1.30 9.10 3.83
N TYR A 146 0.79 8.24 2.99
CA TYR A 146 0.95 6.80 3.09
C TYR A 146 1.67 6.26 1.88
N ILE A 147 2.59 5.32 2.10
CA ILE A 147 3.32 4.61 1.05
C ILE A 147 3.16 3.11 1.21
N ARG A 148 3.01 2.40 0.10
CA ARG A 148 3.12 0.95 0.07
C ARG A 148 4.31 0.56 -0.79
N PRO A 149 5.29 -0.18 -0.24
CA PRO A 149 6.43 -0.66 -1.01
C PRO A 149 6.00 -1.54 -2.17
N PRO A 150 6.49 -1.26 -3.40
CA PRO A 150 6.23 -2.11 -4.56
C PRO A 150 6.55 -3.58 -4.30
N LYS A 151 5.70 -4.48 -4.78
CA LYS A 151 5.85 -5.94 -4.64
C LYS A 151 5.83 -6.45 -3.19
N GLY A 152 5.54 -5.59 -2.21
CA GLY A 152 5.76 -5.89 -0.81
C GLY A 152 7.23 -6.11 -0.45
N GLU A 153 8.16 -5.61 -1.26
CA GLU A 153 9.60 -5.72 -1.01
C GLU A 153 10.11 -4.47 -0.29
N TYR A 154 10.71 -4.67 0.88
CA TYR A 154 11.20 -3.59 1.74
C TYR A 154 12.43 -4.03 2.53
N SER A 155 13.03 -3.12 3.25
CA SER A 155 14.06 -3.32 4.26
C SER A 155 13.86 -2.32 5.38
N ARG A 156 14.52 -2.52 6.55
CA ARG A 156 14.50 -1.53 7.61
C ARG A 156 14.91 -0.15 7.09
N ARG A 157 16.01 -0.10 6.33
CA ARG A 157 16.50 1.14 5.72
C ARG A 157 15.46 1.85 4.87
N THR A 158 14.72 1.10 4.05
CA THR A 158 13.73 1.72 3.15
C THR A 158 12.50 2.24 3.90
N VAL A 159 12.06 1.58 4.95
CA VAL A 159 10.94 2.04 5.79
C VAL A 159 11.33 3.31 6.54
N GLU A 160 12.47 3.29 7.24
CA GLU A 160 12.95 4.46 7.97
C GLU A 160 13.19 5.65 7.04
N TYR A 161 13.77 5.43 5.86
CA TYR A 161 13.95 6.52 4.91
C TYR A 161 12.61 7.12 4.44
N CYS A 162 11.59 6.30 4.20
CA CYS A 162 10.26 6.81 3.87
C CYS A 162 9.65 7.62 5.03
N ASN A 163 9.91 7.24 6.29
CA ASN A 163 9.50 8.03 7.45
C ASN A 163 10.13 9.43 7.43
N THR A 164 11.41 9.55 7.09
CA THR A 164 12.08 10.86 6.97
C THR A 164 11.54 11.72 5.84
N LEU A 165 10.95 11.10 4.82
CA LEU A 165 10.24 11.79 3.72
C LEU A 165 8.79 12.16 4.08
N GLY A 166 8.35 11.89 5.30
CA GLY A 166 7.01 12.22 5.79
C GLY A 166 5.95 11.14 5.49
N TYR A 167 6.36 9.91 5.17
CA TYR A 167 5.45 8.83 4.84
C TYR A 167 5.35 7.78 5.94
N THR A 168 4.15 7.30 6.19
CA THR A 168 3.91 6.06 6.94
C THR A 168 3.80 4.89 5.99
N THR A 169 4.60 3.86 6.21
CA THR A 169 4.54 2.61 5.42
C THR A 169 3.31 1.79 5.79
N VAL A 170 2.53 1.39 4.78
CA VAL A 170 1.31 0.60 4.95
C VAL A 170 1.42 -0.71 4.18
N MET A 171 1.38 -1.82 4.90
CA MET A 171 1.34 -3.17 4.35
C MET A 171 -0.10 -3.71 4.38
N TRP A 172 -0.28 -5.01 4.25
CA TRP A 172 -1.60 -5.66 4.29
C TRP A 172 -1.60 -6.85 5.23
N SER A 173 -2.75 -7.15 5.79
CA SER A 173 -2.96 -8.33 6.65
C SER A 173 -3.84 -9.39 5.99
N PHE A 174 -4.40 -9.07 4.83
CA PHE A 174 -5.09 -10.01 3.95
C PHE A 174 -4.85 -9.61 2.49
N ALA A 175 -4.52 -10.57 1.66
CA ALA A 175 -4.47 -10.44 0.21
C ALA A 175 -4.63 -11.83 -0.44
N TYR A 176 -4.96 -11.85 -1.70
CA TYR A 176 -4.93 -13.05 -2.54
C TYR A 176 -4.37 -12.66 -3.91
N ASP A 177 -4.17 -13.63 -4.79
CA ASP A 177 -3.48 -13.47 -6.06
C ASP A 177 -4.41 -12.93 -7.19
N ASP A 178 -5.10 -11.82 -6.92
CA ASP A 178 -5.99 -11.11 -7.84
C ASP A 178 -5.26 -10.45 -9.02
N TRP A 179 -4.01 -10.10 -8.82
CA TRP A 179 -3.12 -9.53 -9.84
C TRP A 179 -2.69 -10.51 -10.94
N ASN A 180 -2.92 -11.82 -10.74
CA ASN A 180 -2.45 -12.84 -11.66
C ASN A 180 -3.42 -12.99 -12.84
N GLU A 181 -3.02 -12.52 -14.03
CA GLU A 181 -3.82 -12.56 -15.25
C GLU A 181 -4.26 -13.98 -15.66
N ASN A 182 -3.49 -15.00 -15.31
CA ASN A 182 -3.86 -16.40 -15.56
C ASN A 182 -4.90 -16.95 -14.57
N LYS A 183 -5.32 -16.14 -13.61
CA LYS A 183 -6.24 -16.53 -12.53
C LYS A 183 -7.45 -15.60 -12.42
N GLN A 184 -7.86 -15.02 -13.51
CA GLN A 184 -9.07 -14.18 -13.58
C GLN A 184 -10.36 -15.02 -13.58
N GLY A 185 -11.51 -14.37 -13.33
CA GLY A 185 -12.82 -15.03 -13.32
C GLY A 185 -13.02 -15.97 -12.11
N ARG A 186 -12.42 -15.63 -10.97
CA ARG A 186 -12.51 -16.45 -9.74
C ARG A 186 -13.24 -15.73 -8.61
N GLU A 187 -14.34 -15.08 -8.93
CA GLU A 187 -15.13 -14.25 -8.00
C GLU A 187 -15.58 -15.07 -6.78
N GLU A 188 -16.08 -16.29 -6.98
CA GLU A 188 -16.48 -17.15 -5.86
C GLU A 188 -15.31 -17.59 -4.99
N TYR A 189 -14.14 -17.83 -5.58
CA TYR A 189 -12.92 -18.10 -4.82
C TYR A 189 -12.51 -16.87 -3.99
N ALA A 190 -12.51 -15.69 -4.58
CA ALA A 190 -12.19 -14.44 -3.90
C ALA A 190 -13.15 -14.18 -2.74
N LYS A 191 -14.46 -14.28 -2.99
CA LYS A 191 -15.52 -14.14 -1.99
C LYS A 191 -15.34 -15.12 -0.82
N LYS A 192 -15.10 -16.40 -1.13
CA LYS A 192 -14.84 -17.40 -0.10
C LYS A 192 -13.61 -17.04 0.73
N LYS A 193 -12.50 -16.63 0.10
CA LYS A 193 -11.29 -16.23 0.80
C LYS A 193 -11.51 -15.02 1.72
N ILE A 194 -12.24 -14.03 1.26
CA ILE A 194 -12.60 -12.86 2.09
C ILE A 194 -13.43 -13.32 3.29
N ILE A 195 -14.47 -14.11 3.07
CA ILE A 195 -15.37 -14.56 4.15
C ILE A 195 -14.61 -15.42 5.18
N ASP A 196 -13.75 -16.33 4.72
CA ASP A 196 -13.05 -17.27 5.61
C ASP A 196 -11.97 -16.57 6.47
N TYR A 197 -11.34 -15.52 5.97
CA TYR A 197 -10.14 -14.94 6.58
C TYR A 197 -10.23 -13.46 6.93
N ILE A 198 -11.39 -12.82 6.72
CA ILE A 198 -11.59 -11.45 7.15
C ILE A 198 -11.43 -11.35 8.68
N HIS A 199 -10.72 -10.33 9.14
CA HIS A 199 -10.43 -10.07 10.56
C HIS A 199 -10.39 -8.56 10.83
N ASN A 200 -10.37 -8.21 12.10
CA ASN A 200 -10.28 -6.81 12.54
C ASN A 200 -8.87 -6.26 12.42
#